data_554d0262c3dc5ba59cfdc38bb86dca6c
#
_entry.id   554d0262c3dc5ba59cfdc38bb86dca6c
#
_cell.length_a   1.000
_cell.length_b   1.000
_cell.length_c   1.000
_cell.angle_alpha   90.00
_cell.angle_beta   90.00
_cell.angle_gamma   90.00
#
_symmetry.space_group_name_H-M   'P 1'
#
loop_
_entity.id
_entity.type
_entity.pdbx_description
1 polymer ?
#
loop_
_entity_poly.entity_id
_entity_poly.type
_entity_poly.pdbx_seq_one_letter_code
_entity_poly.pdbx_strand_id
1 'polypeptide(L)'
;KQCLVGSEMCIRDSPRTTLTPSMALRDGKGYLAYGTPGGDQQDQWQTIFLLRHLVGGMNLQEAIDAPSFHTEHFPESFFPRKANPGKLVLESRFEETIIRELEERGHRVQVGTDWSEGRMCAVSQKDGLFKSAANPRGMQGYAVGR
;
A
#
# COMPACT_ATOMS: atom_id res chain seq x y z
N LYS A 1 33.36 -0.55 14.70
CA LYS A 1 32.03 -1.15 14.42
C LYS A 1 31.23 -0.10 13.70
N GLN A 2 31.11 -0.24 12.39
CA GLN A 2 30.21 0.60 11.62
C GLN A 2 28.80 0.07 11.89
N CYS A 3 28.00 0.89 12.60
CA CYS A 3 26.56 0.71 12.55
C CYS A 3 26.12 0.96 11.10
N LEU A 4 25.47 0.00 10.52
CA LEU A 4 25.01 0.04 9.13
C LEU A 4 24.04 1.20 8.84
N VAL A 5 23.52 1.83 9.85
CA VAL A 5 22.64 2.99 9.74
C VAL A 5 22.85 3.89 10.96
N GLY A 6 23.27 5.08 10.78
CA GLY A 6 23.48 6.19 11.67
C GLY A 6 23.57 5.95 13.19
N SER A 7 24.32 6.75 13.88
CA SER A 7 24.61 6.59 15.32
C SER A 7 23.38 6.50 16.23
N GLU A 8 22.26 7.08 15.87
CA GLU A 8 21.02 7.04 16.66
C GLU A 8 20.36 5.66 16.66
N MET A 9 20.49 4.91 15.57
CA MET A 9 19.91 3.59 15.41
C MET A 9 20.46 2.54 16.38
N CYS A 10 21.67 2.76 16.89
CA CYS A 10 22.28 1.84 17.85
C CYS A 10 21.82 2.04 19.28
N ILE A 11 21.13 3.13 19.60
CA ILE A 11 20.83 3.52 20.96
C ILE A 11 19.33 3.73 21.23
N ARG A 12 18.58 4.31 20.31
CA ARG A 12 17.19 4.72 20.52
C ARG A 12 16.28 4.56 19.31
N ASP A 13 16.80 4.11 18.18
CA ASP A 13 16.02 4.07 16.96
C ASP A 13 15.22 2.78 16.84
N SER A 14 13.97 2.90 16.47
CA SER A 14 13.16 1.76 16.07
C SER A 14 13.40 1.53 14.58
N PRO A 15 14.05 0.44 14.19
CA PRO A 15 14.26 0.16 12.78
C PRO A 15 12.92 0.02 12.09
N ARG A 16 12.76 0.71 10.98
CA ARG A 16 11.59 0.61 10.12
C ARG A 16 11.96 -0.15 8.86
N THR A 17 11.33 -1.29 8.66
CA THR A 17 11.56 -2.08 7.45
C THR A 17 10.75 -1.52 6.30
N THR A 18 11.33 -1.60 5.09
CA THR A 18 10.64 -1.35 3.82
C THR A 18 10.29 -2.65 3.09
N LEU A 19 10.44 -3.78 3.76
CA LEU A 19 10.09 -5.11 3.22
C LEU A 19 8.82 -5.57 3.91
N THR A 20 7.73 -5.66 3.17
CA THR A 20 6.40 -5.99 3.69
C THR A 20 5.73 -7.15 2.95
N PRO A 21 6.42 -8.30 2.73
CA PRO A 21 5.71 -9.46 2.20
C PRO A 21 4.66 -9.90 3.22
N SER A 22 3.42 -10.03 2.76
CA SER A 22 2.29 -10.29 3.65
C SER A 22 1.55 -11.55 3.23
N MET A 23 1.03 -12.27 4.22
CA MET A 23 0.23 -13.46 4.00
C MET A 23 -0.97 -13.48 4.96
N ALA A 24 -2.13 -13.87 4.45
CA ALA A 24 -3.30 -14.17 5.25
C ALA A 24 -3.60 -15.66 5.24
N LEU A 25 -3.99 -16.18 6.40
CA LEU A 25 -4.46 -17.56 6.57
C LEU A 25 -5.98 -17.55 6.73
N ARG A 26 -6.62 -18.60 6.24
CA ARG A 26 -8.04 -18.90 6.48
C ARG A 26 -8.15 -20.33 6.96
N ASP A 27 -8.74 -20.51 8.14
CA ASP A 27 -8.88 -21.83 8.78
C ASP A 27 -7.53 -22.60 8.88
N GLY A 28 -6.47 -21.88 9.23
CA GLY A 28 -5.11 -22.42 9.36
C GLY A 28 -4.39 -22.74 8.05
N LYS A 29 -4.99 -22.46 6.91
CA LYS A 29 -4.40 -22.69 5.56
C LYS A 29 -4.04 -21.38 4.90
N GLY A 30 -2.97 -21.37 4.10
CA GLY A 30 -2.59 -20.22 3.28
C GLY A 30 -3.72 -19.85 2.34
N TYR A 31 -4.22 -18.62 2.47
CA TYR A 31 -5.31 -18.11 1.65
C TYR A 31 -4.85 -17.06 0.65
N LEU A 32 -4.05 -16.11 1.10
CA LEU A 32 -3.66 -14.94 0.31
C LEU A 32 -2.22 -14.58 0.61
N ALA A 33 -1.41 -14.39 -0.44
CA ALA A 33 -0.10 -13.77 -0.36
C ALA A 33 -0.09 -12.51 -1.22
N TYR A 34 0.46 -11.41 -0.70
CA TYR A 34 0.42 -10.12 -1.38
C TYR A 34 1.58 -9.23 -0.96
N GLY A 35 1.87 -8.23 -1.76
CA GLY A 35 2.92 -7.27 -1.49
C GLY A 35 2.98 -6.15 -2.52
N THR A 36 3.76 -5.14 -2.20
CA THR A 36 4.04 -4.00 -3.08
C THR A 36 5.42 -3.42 -2.77
N PRO A 37 6.19 -2.94 -3.73
CA PRO A 37 7.28 -2.02 -3.45
C PRO A 37 6.72 -0.64 -3.08
N GLY A 38 7.52 0.26 -2.49
CA GLY A 38 7.13 1.66 -2.29
C GLY A 38 7.52 2.31 -0.96
N GLY A 39 8.49 1.76 -0.24
CA GLY A 39 9.02 2.41 0.97
C GLY A 39 7.96 2.55 2.07
N ASP A 40 7.79 3.74 2.61
CA ASP A 40 6.95 4.03 3.77
C ASP A 40 5.44 3.91 3.52
N GLN A 41 5.02 3.86 2.27
CA GLN A 41 3.61 3.77 1.90
C GLN A 41 3.11 2.33 1.74
N GLN A 42 4.01 1.34 1.78
CA GLN A 42 3.68 -0.07 1.52
C GLN A 42 2.56 -0.60 2.43
N ASP A 43 2.65 -0.34 3.72
CA ASP A 43 1.68 -0.80 4.72
C ASP A 43 0.29 -0.19 4.47
N GLN A 44 0.24 1.05 4.01
CA GLN A 44 -1.02 1.73 3.72
C GLN A 44 -1.71 1.08 2.52
N TRP A 45 -0.99 0.91 1.41
CA TRP A 45 -1.54 0.28 0.20
C TRP A 45 -1.96 -1.16 0.42
N GLN A 46 -1.16 -1.93 1.18
CA GLN A 46 -1.50 -3.30 1.53
C GLN A 46 -2.74 -3.38 2.42
N THR A 47 -2.86 -2.49 3.40
CA THR A 47 -4.04 -2.41 4.27
C THR A 47 -5.30 -2.06 3.47
N ILE A 48 -5.22 -1.08 2.57
CA ILE A 48 -6.33 -0.69 1.70
C ILE A 48 -6.77 -1.86 0.82
N PHE A 49 -5.83 -2.54 0.18
CA PHE A 49 -6.10 -3.73 -0.63
C PHE A 49 -6.80 -4.82 0.18
N LEU A 50 -6.26 -5.13 1.37
CA LEU A 50 -6.81 -6.18 2.23
C LEU A 50 -8.23 -5.87 2.68
N LEU A 51 -8.51 -4.65 3.08
CA LEU A 51 -9.86 -4.21 3.47
C LEU A 51 -10.84 -4.30 2.30
N ARG A 52 -10.46 -3.88 1.12
CA ARG A 52 -11.28 -3.98 -0.08
C ARG A 52 -11.62 -5.43 -0.43
N HIS A 53 -10.63 -6.31 -0.35
CA HIS A 53 -10.82 -7.71 -0.68
C HIS A 53 -11.62 -8.46 0.39
N LEU A 54 -11.24 -8.34 1.67
CA LEU A 54 -11.85 -9.13 2.74
C LEU A 54 -13.16 -8.54 3.28
N VAL A 55 -13.25 -7.22 3.37
CA VAL A 55 -14.42 -6.53 3.94
C VAL A 55 -15.34 -6.02 2.84
N GLY A 56 -14.76 -5.40 1.81
CA GLY A 56 -15.52 -4.87 0.66
C GLY A 56 -15.98 -5.93 -0.33
N GLY A 57 -15.50 -7.19 -0.23
CA GLY A 57 -15.90 -8.29 -1.11
C GLY A 57 -15.40 -8.18 -2.56
N MET A 58 -14.51 -7.24 -2.84
CA MET A 58 -13.92 -7.07 -4.18
C MET A 58 -13.05 -8.28 -4.54
N ASN A 59 -13.05 -8.69 -5.81
CA ASN A 59 -12.07 -9.65 -6.26
C ASN A 59 -10.64 -9.07 -6.23
N LEU A 60 -9.61 -9.90 -6.41
CA LEU A 60 -8.21 -9.44 -6.28
C LEU A 60 -7.88 -8.30 -7.23
N GLN A 61 -8.31 -8.40 -8.49
CA GLN A 61 -7.99 -7.38 -9.50
C GLN A 61 -8.77 -6.09 -9.25
N GLU A 62 -10.06 -6.17 -8.94
CA GLU A 62 -10.87 -5.00 -8.56
C GLU A 62 -10.27 -4.25 -7.37
N ALA A 63 -9.83 -4.99 -6.33
CA ALA A 63 -9.23 -4.39 -5.15
C ALA A 63 -7.89 -3.69 -5.44
N ILE A 64 -7.12 -4.21 -6.41
CA ILE A 64 -5.87 -3.63 -6.87
C ILE A 64 -6.12 -2.42 -7.78
N ASP A 65 -7.09 -2.51 -8.69
CA ASP A 65 -7.34 -1.48 -9.69
C ASP A 65 -8.11 -0.28 -9.14
N ALA A 66 -8.83 -0.43 -8.04
CA ALA A 66 -9.54 0.68 -7.41
C ALA A 66 -8.59 1.86 -7.09
N PRO A 67 -9.06 3.13 -7.19
CA PRO A 67 -8.26 4.32 -6.92
C PRO A 67 -7.55 4.24 -5.58
N SER A 68 -6.25 4.47 -5.53
CA SER A 68 -5.45 4.31 -4.33
C SER A 68 -4.95 5.65 -3.78
N PHE A 69 -4.52 5.63 -2.53
CA PHE A 69 -4.06 6.81 -1.82
C PHE A 69 -3.05 6.44 -0.73
N HIS A 70 -2.35 7.45 -0.22
CA HIS A 70 -1.56 7.32 1.01
C HIS A 70 -1.51 8.65 1.76
N THR A 71 -1.15 8.61 3.03
CA THR A 71 -0.85 9.82 3.82
C THR A 71 0.64 9.95 4.10
N GLU A 72 1.12 11.18 4.11
CA GLU A 72 2.47 11.54 4.53
C GLU A 72 2.48 12.19 5.93
N HIS A 73 1.44 11.97 6.72
CA HIS A 73 1.28 12.58 8.04
C HIS A 73 2.43 12.27 8.99
N PHE A 74 2.92 11.03 8.96
CA PHE A 74 4.00 10.57 9.83
C PHE A 74 5.38 10.91 9.24
N PRO A 75 6.42 11.02 10.10
CA PRO A 75 7.77 11.21 9.64
C PRO A 75 8.24 10.07 8.72
N GLU A 76 8.94 10.43 7.66
CA GLU A 76 9.61 9.48 6.76
C GLU A 76 10.64 8.63 7.49
N SER A 77 10.91 7.42 7.00
CA SER A 77 11.94 6.54 7.54
C SER A 77 13.36 7.02 7.24
N PHE A 78 13.54 7.81 6.19
CA PHE A 78 14.83 8.28 5.72
C PHE A 78 15.14 9.68 6.25
N PHE A 79 16.44 9.93 6.50
CA PHE A 79 16.89 11.27 6.86
C PHE A 79 16.57 12.26 5.71
N PRO A 80 16.06 13.46 6.00
CA PRO A 80 15.91 14.12 7.30
C PRO A 80 14.58 13.85 8.03
N ARG A 81 13.87 12.78 7.74
CA ARG A 81 12.62 12.36 8.39
C ARG A 81 11.52 13.43 8.32
N LYS A 82 11.29 13.94 7.12
CA LYS A 82 10.26 14.95 6.88
C LYS A 82 8.90 14.39 7.28
N ALA A 83 8.08 15.25 7.86
CA ALA A 83 6.69 14.96 8.15
C ALA A 83 5.81 16.02 7.49
N ASN A 84 4.68 15.59 6.96
CA ASN A 84 3.68 16.46 6.32
C ASN A 84 2.31 16.27 6.99
N PRO A 85 2.10 16.80 8.22
CA PRO A 85 0.87 16.60 8.96
C PRO A 85 -0.37 16.98 8.16
N GLY A 86 -1.34 16.07 8.09
CA GLY A 86 -2.59 16.27 7.35
C GLY A 86 -2.48 16.13 5.83
N LYS A 87 -1.30 15.83 5.28
CA LYS A 87 -1.15 15.63 3.84
C LYS A 87 -1.69 14.25 3.43
N LEU A 88 -2.52 14.25 2.39
CA LEU A 88 -3.10 13.08 1.77
C LEU A 88 -2.85 13.13 0.25
N VAL A 89 -2.27 12.09 -0.29
CA VAL A 89 -2.01 11.95 -1.72
C VAL A 89 -2.99 10.95 -2.30
N LEU A 90 -3.72 11.34 -3.34
CA LEU A 90 -4.79 10.58 -3.99
C LEU A 90 -4.49 10.43 -5.48
N GLU A 91 -4.88 9.30 -6.07
CA GLU A 91 -4.96 9.21 -7.53
C GLU A 91 -6.08 10.10 -8.08
N SER A 92 -5.90 10.64 -9.29
CA SER A 92 -6.88 11.51 -9.97
C SER A 92 -8.22 10.82 -10.29
N ARG A 93 -8.30 9.50 -10.14
CA ARG A 93 -9.51 8.70 -10.38
C ARG A 93 -10.54 8.74 -9.25
N PHE A 94 -10.24 9.45 -8.14
CA PHE A 94 -11.26 9.75 -7.13
C PHE A 94 -12.23 10.81 -7.62
N GLU A 95 -13.48 10.68 -7.25
CA GLU A 95 -14.52 11.69 -7.54
C GLU A 95 -14.17 13.03 -6.86
N GLU A 96 -14.40 14.12 -7.55
CA GLU A 96 -14.12 15.46 -7.06
C GLU A 96 -14.88 15.79 -5.76
N THR A 97 -16.06 15.21 -5.58
CA THR A 97 -16.88 15.33 -4.35
C THR A 97 -16.12 14.76 -3.14
N ILE A 98 -15.45 13.60 -3.30
CA ILE A 98 -14.67 12.98 -2.24
C ILE A 98 -13.45 13.84 -1.90
N ILE A 99 -12.77 14.37 -2.91
CA ILE A 99 -11.61 15.26 -2.73
C ILE A 99 -12.03 16.47 -1.90
N ARG A 100 -13.12 17.13 -2.28
CA ARG A 100 -13.65 18.30 -1.58
C ARG A 100 -14.04 18.00 -0.13
N GLU A 101 -14.73 16.89 0.11
CA GLU A 101 -15.10 16.48 1.47
C GLU A 101 -13.87 16.22 2.37
N LEU A 102 -12.79 15.68 1.81
CA LEU A 102 -11.54 15.46 2.53
C LEU A 102 -10.86 16.79 2.87
N GLU A 103 -10.88 17.77 1.96
CA GLU A 103 -10.37 19.12 2.20
C GLU A 103 -11.18 19.84 3.27
N GLU A 104 -12.51 19.74 3.24
CA GLU A 104 -13.41 20.29 4.26
C GLU A 104 -13.16 19.69 5.65
N ARG A 105 -12.73 18.45 5.73
CA ARG A 105 -12.30 17.78 6.97
C ARG A 105 -10.90 18.20 7.44
N GLY A 106 -10.23 19.08 6.69
CA GLY A 106 -8.92 19.64 7.05
C GLY A 106 -7.72 18.88 6.50
N HIS A 107 -7.91 17.94 5.56
CA HIS A 107 -6.80 17.32 4.86
C HIS A 107 -6.22 18.25 3.80
N ARG A 108 -4.88 18.23 3.66
CA ARG A 108 -4.18 18.88 2.55
C ARG A 108 -4.06 17.86 1.42
N VAL A 109 -5.04 17.89 0.52
CA VAL A 109 -5.10 16.90 -0.56
C VAL A 109 -4.13 17.28 -1.67
N GLN A 110 -3.34 16.30 -2.12
CA GLN A 110 -2.55 16.36 -3.34
C GLN A 110 -3.06 15.30 -4.30
N VAL A 111 -3.50 15.72 -5.47
CA VAL A 111 -3.95 14.81 -6.52
C VAL A 111 -2.77 14.46 -7.43
N GLY A 112 -2.49 13.18 -7.55
CA GLY A 112 -1.49 12.61 -8.44
C GLY A 112 -2.05 12.29 -9.83
N THR A 113 -1.42 11.35 -10.52
CA THR A 113 -1.93 10.82 -11.80
C THR A 113 -2.87 9.63 -11.55
N ASP A 114 -3.54 9.15 -12.60
CA ASP A 114 -4.54 8.08 -12.53
C ASP A 114 -4.04 6.78 -11.88
N TRP A 115 -2.75 6.48 -12.01
CA TRP A 115 -2.15 5.23 -11.57
C TRP A 115 -0.85 5.46 -10.80
N SER A 116 -0.83 6.48 -9.92
CA SER A 116 0.39 6.88 -9.21
C SER A 116 0.66 6.08 -7.93
N GLU A 117 -0.35 5.41 -7.36
CA GLU A 117 -0.33 4.91 -6.00
C GLU A 117 -0.23 3.38 -5.89
N GLY A 118 0.90 2.91 -5.38
CA GLY A 118 1.14 1.50 -5.12
C GLY A 118 1.48 0.68 -6.36
N ARG A 119 1.91 -0.56 -6.14
CA ARG A 119 2.24 -1.54 -7.19
C ARG A 119 1.92 -2.93 -6.67
N MET A 120 0.69 -3.12 -6.22
CA MET A 120 0.24 -4.35 -5.59
C MET A 120 0.26 -5.55 -6.54
N CYS A 121 0.75 -6.67 -6.01
CA CYS A 121 0.55 -7.98 -6.61
C CYS A 121 -0.01 -8.93 -5.55
N ALA A 122 -0.88 -9.83 -5.95
CA ALA A 122 -1.51 -10.77 -5.03
C ALA A 122 -1.77 -12.12 -5.68
N VAL A 123 -1.70 -13.17 -4.87
CA VAL A 123 -2.11 -14.53 -5.23
C VAL A 123 -2.99 -15.07 -4.12
N SER A 124 -4.15 -15.61 -4.46
CA SER A 124 -4.99 -16.33 -3.51
C SER A 124 -5.15 -17.79 -3.90
N GLN A 125 -5.35 -18.63 -2.88
CA GLN A 125 -5.69 -20.04 -3.03
C GLN A 125 -7.00 -20.34 -2.33
N LYS A 126 -7.93 -20.97 -3.06
CA LYS A 126 -9.17 -21.49 -2.49
C LYS A 126 -9.56 -22.76 -3.24
N ASP A 127 -9.87 -23.82 -2.49
CA ASP A 127 -10.37 -25.10 -3.04
C ASP A 127 -9.47 -25.69 -4.15
N GLY A 128 -8.14 -25.58 -3.99
CA GLY A 128 -7.16 -26.04 -4.96
C GLY A 128 -6.96 -25.13 -6.18
N LEU A 129 -7.74 -24.06 -6.29
CA LEU A 129 -7.61 -23.07 -7.37
C LEU A 129 -6.76 -21.88 -6.91
N PHE A 130 -5.85 -21.47 -7.79
CA PHE A 130 -5.07 -20.26 -7.62
C PHE A 130 -5.64 -19.13 -8.47
N LYS A 131 -5.70 -17.95 -7.89
CA LYS A 131 -6.01 -16.70 -8.59
C LYS A 131 -4.87 -15.73 -8.37
N SER A 132 -4.43 -15.07 -9.42
CA SER A 132 -3.41 -14.04 -9.35
C SER A 132 -3.93 -12.72 -9.89
N ALA A 133 -3.45 -11.63 -9.33
CA ALA A 133 -3.73 -10.28 -9.80
C ALA A 133 -2.47 -9.43 -9.70
N ALA A 134 -2.29 -8.54 -10.64
CA ALA A 134 -1.15 -7.65 -10.70
C ALA A 134 -1.58 -6.25 -11.10
N ASN A 135 -0.85 -5.30 -10.59
CA ASN A 135 -1.11 -3.89 -10.77
C ASN A 135 -0.59 -3.38 -12.13
N PRO A 136 -1.38 -2.63 -12.90
CA PRO A 136 -0.92 -1.99 -14.12
C PRO A 136 0.02 -0.80 -13.86
N ARG A 137 0.08 -0.30 -12.61
CA ARG A 137 0.88 0.86 -12.22
C ARG A 137 2.38 0.56 -12.35
N GLY A 138 3.06 1.30 -13.20
CA GLY A 138 4.50 1.15 -13.44
C GLY A 138 4.89 -0.11 -14.21
N MET A 139 3.95 -0.92 -14.69
CA MET A 139 4.16 -2.11 -15.55
C MET A 139 5.24 -3.08 -15.00
N GLN A 140 5.30 -3.26 -13.69
CA GLN A 140 6.32 -4.08 -13.01
C GLN A 140 5.80 -5.44 -12.53
N GLY A 141 4.50 -5.68 -12.61
CA GLY A 141 3.88 -6.93 -12.18
C GLY A 141 3.03 -7.55 -13.27
N TYR A 142 3.06 -8.88 -13.36
CA TYR A 142 2.25 -9.65 -14.29
C TYR A 142 1.52 -10.76 -13.54
N ALA A 143 0.24 -10.93 -13.84
CA ALA A 143 -0.54 -12.09 -13.38
C ALA A 143 -0.59 -13.10 -14.52
N VAL A 144 0.04 -14.24 -14.32
CA VAL A 144 0.06 -15.33 -15.30
C VAL A 144 -0.61 -16.56 -14.70
N GLY A 145 -1.55 -17.14 -15.41
CA GLY A 145 -2.23 -18.38 -15.04
C GLY A 145 -2.24 -19.38 -16.19
N ARG A 146 -2.43 -20.67 -15.85
CA ARG A 146 -2.75 -21.76 -16.77
C ARG A 146 -4.12 -22.28 -16.47
#